data_14360bbbd67d42a048eef89e3188980e
#
_entry.id   14360bbbd67d42a048eef89e3188980e
#
_cell.length_a   1.000
_cell.length_b   1.000
_cell.length_c   1.000
_cell.angle_alpha   90.00
_cell.angle_beta   90.00
_cell.angle_gamma   90.00
#
_symmetry.space_group_name_H-M   'P 1'
#
loop_
_entity.id
_entity.type
_entity.pdbx_description
1 polymer ?
#
loop_
_entity_poly.entity_id
_entity_poly.type
_entity_poly.pdbx_seq_one_letter_code
_entity_poly.pdbx_strand_id
1 'polypeptide(L)'
;MLKEGIGGFCMALADSVPGVSGGTVAFIIGFYDRFIGSIHNLVFGKVKEKKSAFRYLAKLGIGWMIGMILAILALSALFESQIYTVSSLFMGFIAGSIPLIVKEEKDSFRKVGKGIWFCLIGITLVVGITWLNGRVVGTNMDLSQFSIGLGVKLFLIGMVAISAMFLPGISGSTLLLIFGAYIPVISAVRGFMGLDFSYVPCLMFFGFGVLTGAVTVVKGIKVCLEKFRPQTVYMILGMMFGSFYAIVQGPTTLEIPKAAMNIENFQILACLAGVALVAGMQLIKEKSAISQRGLKQKRIAVRTDRKNIHLNRR
;
A
#
# COMPACT_ATOMS: atom_id res chain seq x y z
N MET A 1 -20.24 1.45 0.21
CA MET A 1 -19.87 0.07 -0.15
C MET A 1 -18.95 0.01 -1.36
N LEU A 2 -19.27 0.71 -2.45
CA LEU A 2 -18.46 0.65 -3.69
C LEU A 2 -17.06 1.28 -3.53
N LYS A 3 -16.95 2.41 -2.82
CA LYS A 3 -15.67 3.15 -2.69
C LYS A 3 -14.58 2.37 -1.95
N GLU A 4 -14.93 1.67 -0.88
CA GLU A 4 -13.98 0.87 -0.10
C GLU A 4 -13.50 -0.36 -0.91
N GLY A 5 -14.43 -1.02 -1.62
CA GLY A 5 -14.09 -2.16 -2.49
C GLY A 5 -13.18 -1.74 -3.66
N ILE A 6 -13.49 -0.62 -4.33
CA ILE A 6 -12.63 -0.07 -5.39
C ILE A 6 -11.25 0.29 -4.84
N GLY A 7 -11.17 0.88 -3.64
CA GLY A 7 -9.89 1.18 -2.99
C GLY A 7 -9.05 -0.08 -2.78
N GLY A 8 -9.65 -1.16 -2.25
CA GLY A 8 -8.97 -2.45 -2.08
C GLY A 8 -8.54 -3.06 -3.41
N PHE A 9 -9.39 -3.02 -4.42
CA PHE A 9 -9.07 -3.47 -5.77
C PHE A 9 -7.85 -2.74 -6.35
N CYS A 10 -7.81 -1.42 -6.27
CA CYS A 10 -6.67 -0.64 -6.74
C CYS A 10 -5.38 -0.93 -5.94
N MET A 11 -5.49 -1.18 -4.63
CA MET A 11 -4.36 -1.61 -3.81
C MET A 11 -3.81 -2.95 -4.31
N ALA A 12 -4.67 -3.93 -4.60
CA ALA A 12 -4.26 -5.24 -5.08
C ALA A 12 -3.55 -5.18 -6.43
N LEU A 13 -4.05 -4.36 -7.36
CA LEU A 13 -3.38 -4.13 -8.64
C LEU A 13 -1.98 -3.54 -8.45
N ALA A 14 -1.82 -2.62 -7.52
CA ALA A 14 -0.51 -2.05 -7.20
C ALA A 14 0.42 -3.07 -6.53
N ASP A 15 -0.09 -3.85 -5.58
CA ASP A 15 0.68 -4.89 -4.88
C ASP A 15 1.18 -5.99 -5.82
N SER A 16 0.51 -6.20 -6.96
CA SER A 16 0.91 -7.16 -7.98
C SER A 16 2.05 -6.67 -8.89
N VAL A 17 2.37 -5.36 -8.85
CA VAL A 17 3.45 -4.77 -9.65
C VAL A 17 4.74 -4.66 -8.84
N PRO A 18 5.87 -5.21 -9.32
CA PRO A 18 7.15 -5.05 -8.64
C PRO A 18 7.51 -3.57 -8.45
N GLY A 19 7.92 -3.20 -7.24
CA GLY A 19 8.31 -1.82 -6.91
C GLY A 19 7.16 -0.87 -6.58
N VAL A 20 5.90 -1.32 -6.67
CA VAL A 20 4.73 -0.56 -6.24
C VAL A 20 4.11 -1.18 -5.00
N SER A 21 3.49 -0.37 -4.15
CA SER A 21 2.83 -0.80 -2.91
C SER A 21 1.38 -0.33 -2.87
N GLY A 22 0.47 -1.20 -2.43
CA GLY A 22 -0.92 -0.83 -2.15
C GLY A 22 -1.04 0.29 -1.12
N GLY A 23 -0.09 0.40 -0.19
CA GLY A 23 0.03 1.53 0.73
C GLY A 23 0.21 2.87 -0.01
N THR A 24 1.00 2.89 -1.07
CA THR A 24 1.14 4.07 -1.95
C THR A 24 -0.21 4.45 -2.56
N VAL A 25 -0.95 3.49 -3.10
CA VAL A 25 -2.28 3.71 -3.68
C VAL A 25 -3.25 4.24 -2.63
N ALA A 26 -3.26 3.67 -1.43
CA ALA A 26 -4.12 4.14 -0.33
C ALA A 26 -3.81 5.60 0.04
N PHE A 27 -2.53 5.99 0.04
CA PHE A 27 -2.09 7.34 0.33
C PHE A 27 -2.51 8.31 -0.79
N ILE A 28 -2.28 7.96 -2.05
CA ILE A 28 -2.64 8.76 -3.23
C ILE A 28 -4.16 9.01 -3.31
N ILE A 29 -4.95 7.96 -3.12
CA ILE A 29 -6.43 8.07 -3.15
C ILE A 29 -6.96 8.82 -1.91
N GLY A 30 -6.15 8.96 -0.85
CA GLY A 30 -6.46 9.74 0.34
C GLY A 30 -7.28 8.97 1.39
N PHE A 31 -7.19 7.64 1.44
CA PHE A 31 -7.82 6.85 2.49
C PHE A 31 -6.82 6.15 3.43
N TYR A 32 -5.53 6.43 3.30
CA TYR A 32 -4.45 5.81 4.07
C TYR A 32 -4.63 5.97 5.59
N ASP A 33 -4.92 7.18 6.07
CA ASP A 33 -5.15 7.45 7.49
C ASP A 33 -6.31 6.60 8.05
N ARG A 34 -7.39 6.46 7.26
CA ARG A 34 -8.54 5.64 7.62
C ARG A 34 -8.20 4.14 7.60
N PHE A 35 -7.39 3.71 6.65
CA PHE A 35 -6.92 2.33 6.54
C PHE A 35 -6.08 1.95 7.77
N ILE A 36 -5.02 2.71 8.05
CA ILE A 36 -4.15 2.50 9.22
C ILE A 36 -4.95 2.63 10.53
N GLY A 37 -5.79 3.66 10.65
CA GLY A 37 -6.66 3.85 11.81
C GLY A 37 -7.65 2.69 12.03
N SER A 38 -8.17 2.09 10.95
CA SER A 38 -9.07 0.94 11.06
C SER A 38 -8.34 -0.33 11.51
N ILE A 39 -7.13 -0.60 11.01
CA ILE A 39 -6.32 -1.74 11.50
C ILE A 39 -5.99 -1.54 12.99
N HIS A 40 -5.57 -0.33 13.37
CA HIS A 40 -5.32 -0.01 14.78
C HIS A 40 -6.57 -0.23 15.64
N ASN A 41 -7.74 0.27 15.22
CA ASN A 41 -8.98 0.17 15.98
C ASN A 41 -9.52 -1.26 16.05
N LEU A 42 -9.21 -2.11 15.06
CA LEU A 42 -9.54 -3.53 15.12
C LEU A 42 -8.83 -4.23 16.29
N VAL A 43 -7.59 -3.84 16.58
CA VAL A 43 -6.78 -4.44 17.65
C VAL A 43 -7.03 -3.72 18.99
N PHE A 44 -6.88 -2.40 19.02
CA PHE A 44 -6.81 -1.59 20.24
C PHE A 44 -8.10 -0.79 20.53
N GLY A 45 -9.07 -0.76 19.59
CA GLY A 45 -10.29 0.04 19.74
C GLY A 45 -11.31 -0.55 20.69
N LYS A 46 -12.28 0.27 21.09
CA LYS A 46 -13.47 -0.16 21.84
C LYS A 46 -14.39 -0.99 20.94
N VAL A 47 -15.32 -1.74 21.52
CA VAL A 47 -16.22 -2.68 20.79
C VAL A 47 -16.93 -2.02 19.58
N LYS A 48 -17.44 -0.79 19.73
CA LYS A 48 -18.08 -0.04 18.63
C LYS A 48 -17.09 0.31 17.52
N GLU A 49 -15.86 0.68 17.88
CA GLU A 49 -14.78 1.01 16.95
C GLU A 49 -14.29 -0.24 16.22
N LYS A 50 -14.12 -1.37 16.94
CA LYS A 50 -13.78 -2.67 16.34
C LYS A 50 -14.80 -3.10 15.29
N LYS A 51 -16.10 -3.00 15.60
CA LYS A 51 -17.17 -3.36 14.64
C LYS A 51 -17.16 -2.48 13.39
N SER A 52 -16.92 -1.17 13.56
CA SER A 52 -16.81 -0.23 12.44
C SER A 52 -15.56 -0.51 11.59
N ALA A 53 -14.40 -0.72 12.24
CA ALA A 53 -13.14 -1.05 11.62
C ALA A 53 -13.22 -2.37 10.85
N PHE A 54 -13.77 -3.42 11.45
CA PHE A 54 -13.97 -4.70 10.79
C PHE A 54 -14.82 -4.57 9.53
N ARG A 55 -15.96 -3.85 9.62
CA ARG A 55 -16.83 -3.64 8.45
C ARG A 55 -16.14 -2.89 7.31
N TYR A 56 -15.30 -1.92 7.64
CA TYR A 56 -14.51 -1.18 6.67
C TYR A 56 -13.44 -2.06 6.03
N LEU A 57 -12.64 -2.74 6.85
CA LEU A 57 -11.55 -3.61 6.39
C LEU A 57 -12.06 -4.83 5.62
N ALA A 58 -13.21 -5.40 6.01
CA ALA A 58 -13.82 -6.49 5.26
C ALA A 58 -14.21 -6.07 3.83
N LYS A 59 -14.80 -4.87 3.66
CA LYS A 59 -15.14 -4.36 2.33
C LYS A 59 -13.90 -4.07 1.48
N LEU A 60 -12.88 -3.48 2.10
CA LEU A 60 -11.61 -3.21 1.45
C LEU A 60 -10.91 -4.52 1.08
N GLY A 61 -10.91 -5.50 1.99
CA GLY A 61 -10.30 -6.82 1.78
C GLY A 61 -10.99 -7.63 0.70
N ILE A 62 -12.33 -7.59 0.59
CA ILE A 62 -13.06 -8.23 -0.51
C ILE A 62 -12.64 -7.62 -1.86
N GLY A 63 -12.57 -6.29 -1.93
CA GLY A 63 -12.09 -5.61 -3.14
C GLY A 63 -10.64 -5.99 -3.47
N TRP A 64 -9.79 -6.07 -2.45
CA TRP A 64 -8.39 -6.48 -2.59
C TRP A 64 -8.29 -7.94 -3.09
N MET A 65 -9.07 -8.86 -2.54
CA MET A 65 -9.10 -10.25 -2.99
C MET A 65 -9.53 -10.38 -4.46
N ILE A 66 -10.60 -9.69 -4.85
CA ILE A 66 -11.08 -9.67 -6.25
C ILE A 66 -9.99 -9.09 -7.16
N GLY A 67 -9.38 -7.96 -6.77
CA GLY A 67 -8.30 -7.33 -7.51
C GLY A 67 -7.08 -8.23 -7.66
N MET A 68 -6.70 -8.94 -6.60
CA MET A 68 -5.57 -9.86 -6.61
C MET A 68 -5.83 -11.09 -7.51
N ILE A 69 -7.02 -11.68 -7.42
CA ILE A 69 -7.40 -12.80 -8.30
C ILE A 69 -7.36 -12.37 -9.77
N LEU A 70 -7.95 -11.21 -10.09
CA LEU A 70 -7.92 -10.68 -11.46
C LEU A 70 -6.51 -10.30 -11.90
N ALA A 71 -5.68 -9.77 -10.98
CA ALA A 71 -4.28 -9.50 -11.26
C ALA A 71 -3.52 -10.80 -11.59
N ILE A 72 -3.70 -11.86 -10.82
CA ILE A 72 -3.05 -13.14 -11.06
C ILE A 72 -3.53 -13.75 -12.39
N LEU A 73 -4.82 -13.73 -12.68
CA LEU A 73 -5.38 -14.37 -13.88
C LEU A 73 -5.15 -13.57 -15.17
N ALA A 74 -5.28 -12.25 -15.12
CA ALA A 74 -5.21 -11.39 -16.30
C ALA A 74 -3.86 -10.71 -16.50
N LEU A 75 -3.16 -10.42 -15.39
CA LEU A 75 -1.92 -9.62 -15.41
C LEU A 75 -0.65 -10.49 -15.44
N SER A 76 -0.68 -11.76 -15.00
CA SER A 76 0.53 -12.59 -15.07
C SER A 76 1.07 -12.67 -16.50
N ALA A 77 0.24 -12.94 -17.47
CA ALA A 77 0.63 -12.97 -18.89
C ALA A 77 0.95 -11.56 -19.43
N LEU A 78 0.23 -10.52 -18.99
CA LEU A 78 0.49 -9.13 -19.38
C LEU A 78 1.77 -8.58 -18.73
N PHE A 79 2.06 -8.92 -17.48
CA PHE A 79 3.27 -8.50 -16.80
C PHE A 79 4.51 -9.09 -17.44
N GLU A 80 4.48 -10.37 -17.81
CA GLU A 80 5.61 -11.00 -18.47
C GLU A 80 5.86 -10.41 -19.87
N SER A 81 4.81 -10.11 -20.63
CA SER A 81 4.93 -9.58 -21.99
C SER A 81 5.14 -8.05 -22.02
N GLN A 82 4.42 -7.29 -21.18
CA GLN A 82 4.30 -5.82 -21.23
C GLN A 82 4.79 -5.12 -19.97
N ILE A 83 5.79 -5.67 -19.26
CA ILE A 83 6.26 -5.13 -17.98
C ILE A 83 6.68 -3.65 -18.08
N TYR A 84 7.31 -3.22 -19.18
CA TYR A 84 7.74 -1.84 -19.37
C TYR A 84 6.57 -0.88 -19.51
N THR A 85 5.49 -1.29 -20.19
CA THR A 85 4.25 -0.51 -20.33
C THR A 85 3.59 -0.32 -18.97
N VAL A 86 3.48 -1.39 -18.19
CA VAL A 86 2.89 -1.36 -16.85
C VAL A 86 3.75 -0.53 -15.90
N SER A 87 5.07 -0.71 -15.90
CA SER A 87 6.00 0.08 -15.09
C SER A 87 5.92 1.57 -15.44
N SER A 88 5.84 1.92 -16.72
CA SER A 88 5.67 3.31 -17.19
C SER A 88 4.34 3.91 -16.73
N LEU A 89 3.26 3.15 -16.78
CA LEU A 89 1.94 3.56 -16.27
C LEU A 89 2.01 3.91 -14.77
N PHE A 90 2.66 3.06 -13.95
CA PHE A 90 2.80 3.31 -12.52
C PHE A 90 3.76 4.46 -12.20
N MET A 91 4.81 4.66 -13.00
CA MET A 91 5.64 5.87 -12.89
C MET A 91 4.79 7.14 -13.11
N GLY A 92 3.94 7.14 -14.12
CA GLY A 92 2.99 8.23 -14.37
C GLY A 92 2.00 8.42 -13.23
N PHE A 93 1.49 7.32 -12.66
CA PHE A 93 0.59 7.34 -11.52
C PHE A 93 1.24 8.01 -10.28
N ILE A 94 2.48 7.66 -9.95
CA ILE A 94 3.23 8.28 -8.85
C ILE A 94 3.54 9.74 -9.17
N ALA A 95 4.06 10.04 -10.36
CA ALA A 95 4.40 11.41 -10.77
C ALA A 95 3.20 12.35 -10.71
N GLY A 96 2.04 11.90 -11.21
CA GLY A 96 0.79 12.67 -11.16
C GLY A 96 0.25 12.88 -9.74
N SER A 97 0.56 12.00 -8.80
CA SER A 97 0.06 12.08 -7.43
C SER A 97 0.88 13.02 -6.53
N ILE A 98 2.17 13.19 -6.78
CA ILE A 98 3.04 14.05 -5.96
C ILE A 98 2.49 15.48 -5.84
N PRO A 99 2.15 16.21 -6.92
CA PRO A 99 1.61 17.56 -6.81
C PRO A 99 0.27 17.61 -6.07
N LEU A 100 -0.55 16.56 -6.16
CA LEU A 100 -1.82 16.48 -5.44
C LEU A 100 -1.60 16.33 -3.93
N ILE A 101 -0.67 15.48 -3.53
CA ILE A 101 -0.30 15.29 -2.12
C ILE A 101 0.27 16.59 -1.55
N VAL A 102 1.15 17.27 -2.28
CA VAL A 102 1.71 18.54 -1.86
C VAL A 102 0.60 19.60 -1.70
N LYS A 103 -0.40 19.59 -2.57
CA LYS A 103 -1.57 20.48 -2.47
C LYS A 103 -2.47 20.16 -1.28
N GLU A 104 -2.72 18.86 -1.00
CA GLU A 104 -3.57 18.43 0.12
C GLU A 104 -2.88 18.62 1.48
N GLU A 105 -1.58 18.40 1.56
CA GLU A 105 -0.78 18.46 2.79
C GLU A 105 -0.02 19.79 2.95
N LYS A 106 -0.51 20.89 2.36
CA LYS A 106 0.14 22.23 2.39
C LYS A 106 0.61 22.66 3.77
N ASP A 107 -0.18 22.37 4.81
CA ASP A 107 0.15 22.76 6.18
C ASP A 107 1.35 21.98 6.72
N SER A 108 1.54 20.74 6.27
CA SER A 108 2.70 19.91 6.58
C SER A 108 3.98 20.47 5.95
N PHE A 109 3.87 21.15 4.78
CA PHE A 109 5.01 21.71 4.05
C PHE A 109 5.40 23.13 4.48
N ARG A 110 4.58 23.84 5.24
CA ARG A 110 4.92 25.18 5.77
C ARG A 110 6.12 25.21 6.72
N LYS A 111 6.47 24.08 7.32
CA LYS A 111 7.62 23.94 8.27
C LYS A 111 8.81 23.23 7.61
N VAL A 112 9.26 23.74 6.47
CA VAL A 112 10.17 23.08 5.52
C VAL A 112 11.56 22.71 6.08
N GLY A 113 12.14 23.50 6.97
CA GLY A 113 13.59 23.40 7.29
C GLY A 113 14.07 22.04 7.83
N LYS A 114 13.24 21.28 8.53
CA LYS A 114 13.60 19.95 9.09
C LYS A 114 12.97 18.78 8.32
N GLY A 115 12.02 19.03 7.42
CA GLY A 115 11.29 17.98 6.72
C GLY A 115 12.11 17.31 5.62
N ILE A 116 13.00 18.03 4.96
CA ILE A 116 13.82 17.53 3.84
C ILE A 116 14.66 16.31 4.23
N TRP A 117 15.17 16.25 5.46
CA TRP A 117 15.92 15.10 5.95
C TRP A 117 15.08 13.84 6.01
N PHE A 118 13.81 13.93 6.39
CA PHE A 118 12.90 12.80 6.38
C PHE A 118 12.59 12.32 4.96
N CYS A 119 12.50 13.24 3.99
CA CYS A 119 12.38 12.88 2.58
C CYS A 119 13.62 12.11 2.10
N LEU A 120 14.83 12.59 2.42
CA LEU A 120 16.07 11.90 2.08
C LEU A 120 16.14 10.51 2.73
N ILE A 121 15.75 10.38 4.00
CA ILE A 121 15.66 9.07 4.67
C ILE A 121 14.70 8.15 3.92
N GLY A 122 13.52 8.64 3.50
CA GLY A 122 12.55 7.86 2.73
C GLY A 122 13.11 7.38 1.39
N ILE A 123 13.79 8.25 0.64
CA ILE A 123 14.47 7.89 -0.62
C ILE A 123 15.51 6.81 -0.37
N THR A 124 16.42 7.06 0.58
CA THR A 124 17.54 6.15 0.89
C THR A 124 17.03 4.78 1.34
N LEU A 125 15.93 4.75 2.11
CA LEU A 125 15.30 3.50 2.56
C LEU A 125 14.85 2.64 1.38
N VAL A 126 14.07 3.21 0.45
CA VAL A 126 13.52 2.45 -0.70
C VAL A 126 14.62 2.08 -1.69
N VAL A 127 15.51 3.02 -2.02
CA VAL A 127 16.65 2.76 -2.91
C VAL A 127 17.56 1.69 -2.33
N GLY A 128 17.87 1.78 -1.04
CA GLY A 128 18.72 0.80 -0.34
C GLY A 128 18.10 -0.60 -0.33
N ILE A 129 16.81 -0.73 -0.02
CA ILE A 129 16.08 -2.00 -0.07
C ILE A 129 16.09 -2.58 -1.49
N THR A 130 15.82 -1.76 -2.50
CA THR A 130 15.81 -2.19 -3.90
C THR A 130 17.21 -2.63 -4.37
N TRP A 131 18.25 -1.91 -3.99
CA TRP A 131 19.62 -2.24 -4.33
C TRP A 131 20.08 -3.55 -3.66
N LEU A 132 19.69 -3.77 -2.40
CA LEU A 132 19.94 -5.03 -1.69
C LEU A 132 19.24 -6.20 -2.37
N ASN A 133 18.01 -6.02 -2.85
CA ASN A 133 17.27 -7.07 -3.57
C ASN A 133 18.03 -7.58 -4.80
N GLY A 134 18.70 -6.70 -5.55
CA GLY A 134 19.50 -7.09 -6.72
C GLY A 134 20.80 -7.82 -6.41
N ARG A 135 21.24 -7.87 -5.13
CA ARG A 135 22.54 -8.44 -4.72
C ARG A 135 22.44 -9.68 -3.83
N VAL A 136 21.34 -9.85 -3.13
CA VAL A 136 21.13 -11.02 -2.25
C VAL A 136 20.56 -12.16 -3.06
N VAL A 137 21.43 -13.06 -3.47
CA VAL A 137 21.02 -14.39 -3.96
C VAL A 137 20.44 -15.13 -2.76
N GLY A 138 19.15 -15.41 -2.78
CA GLY A 138 18.44 -16.03 -1.68
C GLY A 138 19.08 -17.35 -1.26
N THR A 139 19.41 -17.48 0.02
CA THR A 139 19.74 -18.77 0.61
C THR A 139 18.50 -19.66 0.54
N ASN A 140 18.62 -20.82 -0.10
CA ASN A 140 17.54 -21.80 -0.13
C ASN A 140 17.23 -22.23 1.31
N MET A 141 16.11 -21.75 1.85
CA MET A 141 15.60 -22.19 3.16
C MET A 141 14.71 -23.40 2.94
N ASP A 142 15.05 -24.52 3.53
CA ASP A 142 14.18 -25.69 3.57
C ASP A 142 13.19 -25.54 4.73
N LEU A 143 11.91 -25.33 4.43
CA LEU A 143 10.85 -25.17 5.42
C LEU A 143 10.18 -26.50 5.78
N SER A 144 10.57 -27.61 5.17
CA SER A 144 10.07 -28.94 5.53
C SER A 144 10.68 -29.45 6.84
N GLN A 145 11.87 -28.96 7.21
CA GLN A 145 12.56 -29.30 8.44
C GLN A 145 12.53 -28.13 9.42
N PHE A 146 11.64 -28.24 10.40
CA PHE A 146 11.52 -27.20 11.42
C PHE A 146 12.68 -27.21 12.40
N SER A 147 13.26 -26.05 12.65
CA SER A 147 14.14 -25.77 13.79
C SER A 147 13.72 -24.47 14.47
N ILE A 148 13.99 -24.34 15.77
CA ILE A 148 13.66 -23.13 16.53
C ILE A 148 14.35 -21.90 15.92
N GLY A 149 15.61 -22.04 15.49
CA GLY A 149 16.36 -20.95 14.83
C GLY A 149 15.70 -20.49 13.52
N LEU A 150 15.23 -21.45 12.70
CA LEU A 150 14.49 -21.17 11.48
C LEU A 150 13.14 -20.48 11.80
N GLY A 151 12.43 -20.97 12.82
CA GLY A 151 11.17 -20.39 13.27
C GLY A 151 11.35 -18.92 13.69
N VAL A 152 12.33 -18.61 14.52
CA VAL A 152 12.64 -17.24 14.95
C VAL A 152 13.02 -16.37 13.74
N LYS A 153 13.83 -16.87 12.81
CA LYS A 153 14.18 -16.17 11.57
C LYS A 153 12.94 -15.85 10.74
N LEU A 154 12.04 -16.82 10.54
CA LEU A 154 10.79 -16.63 9.79
C LEU A 154 9.84 -15.64 10.50
N PHE A 155 9.76 -15.69 11.82
CA PHE A 155 9.01 -14.72 12.62
C PHE A 155 9.51 -13.28 12.38
N LEU A 156 10.82 -13.05 12.46
CA LEU A 156 11.41 -11.73 12.21
C LEU A 156 11.21 -11.28 10.75
N ILE A 157 11.39 -12.19 9.80
CA ILE A 157 11.14 -11.89 8.36
C ILE A 157 9.68 -11.52 8.13
N GLY A 158 8.73 -12.28 8.67
CA GLY A 158 7.30 -11.97 8.57
C GLY A 158 6.94 -10.62 9.18
N MET A 159 7.52 -10.31 10.35
CA MET A 159 7.33 -9.03 11.02
C MET A 159 7.84 -7.85 10.18
N VAL A 160 9.02 -7.96 9.58
CA VAL A 160 9.60 -6.91 8.75
C VAL A 160 8.87 -6.78 7.41
N ALA A 161 8.51 -7.90 6.77
CA ALA A 161 7.82 -7.91 5.49
C ALA A 161 6.44 -7.22 5.55
N ILE A 162 5.63 -7.55 6.57
CA ILE A 162 4.32 -6.90 6.74
C ILE A 162 4.46 -5.42 7.07
N SER A 163 5.51 -5.05 7.81
CA SER A 163 5.81 -3.66 8.12
C SER A 163 6.00 -2.82 6.87
N ALA A 164 6.69 -3.37 5.89
CA ALA A 164 6.90 -2.73 4.60
C ALA A 164 5.60 -2.58 3.80
N MET A 165 4.71 -3.56 3.83
CA MET A 165 3.43 -3.48 3.11
C MET A 165 2.56 -2.30 3.54
N PHE A 166 2.66 -1.87 4.81
CA PHE A 166 1.95 -0.69 5.29
C PHE A 166 2.62 0.62 4.90
N LEU A 167 3.90 0.61 4.57
CA LEU A 167 4.63 1.82 4.18
C LEU A 167 4.48 2.07 2.67
N PRO A 168 4.11 3.29 2.25
CA PRO A 168 4.10 3.64 0.85
C PRO A 168 5.49 3.49 0.22
N GLY A 169 5.55 2.93 -0.99
CA GLY A 169 6.80 2.80 -1.75
C GLY A 169 7.63 1.56 -1.48
N ILE A 170 7.28 0.73 -0.49
CA ILE A 170 7.99 -0.51 -0.20
C ILE A 170 7.04 -1.69 -0.39
N SER A 171 7.48 -2.71 -1.13
CA SER A 171 6.73 -3.95 -1.32
C SER A 171 7.19 -5.01 -0.32
N GLY A 172 6.25 -5.66 0.37
CA GLY A 172 6.55 -6.74 1.29
C GLY A 172 7.18 -7.96 0.60
N SER A 173 6.76 -8.26 -0.63
CA SER A 173 7.36 -9.32 -1.44
C SER A 173 8.84 -9.05 -1.77
N THR A 174 9.21 -7.79 -2.02
CA THR A 174 10.61 -7.40 -2.21
C THR A 174 11.46 -7.72 -0.98
N LEU A 175 10.96 -7.47 0.23
CA LEU A 175 11.69 -7.84 1.45
C LEU A 175 11.76 -9.35 1.64
N LEU A 176 10.70 -10.10 1.33
CA LEU A 176 10.74 -11.55 1.36
C LEU A 176 11.78 -12.11 0.39
N LEU A 177 11.92 -11.52 -0.81
CA LEU A 177 12.97 -11.88 -1.78
C LEU A 177 14.36 -11.58 -1.24
N ILE A 178 14.58 -10.39 -0.67
CA ILE A 178 15.88 -10.00 -0.06
C ILE A 178 16.28 -10.99 1.03
N PHE A 179 15.35 -11.41 1.87
CA PHE A 179 15.62 -12.38 2.93
C PHE A 179 15.65 -13.83 2.45
N GLY A 180 15.46 -14.08 1.14
CA GLY A 180 15.42 -15.42 0.56
C GLY A 180 14.23 -16.27 1.04
N ALA A 181 13.17 -15.65 1.55
CA ALA A 181 12.03 -16.34 2.13
C ALA A 181 10.82 -16.41 1.17
N TYR A 182 10.81 -15.65 0.07
CA TYR A 182 9.64 -15.56 -0.82
C TYR A 182 9.28 -16.93 -1.41
N ILE A 183 10.20 -17.55 -2.16
CA ILE A 183 9.95 -18.86 -2.79
C ILE A 183 9.69 -19.93 -1.75
N PRO A 184 10.51 -20.09 -0.67
CA PRO A 184 10.26 -21.09 0.38
C PRO A 184 8.87 -20.94 1.02
N VAL A 185 8.44 -19.72 1.37
CA VAL A 185 7.12 -19.48 1.98
C VAL A 185 5.99 -19.83 1.00
N ILE A 186 6.09 -19.42 -0.27
CA ILE A 186 5.07 -19.75 -1.29
C ILE A 186 5.00 -21.28 -1.50
N SER A 187 6.15 -21.97 -1.57
CA SER A 187 6.20 -23.42 -1.70
C SER A 187 5.62 -24.13 -0.48
N ALA A 188 5.90 -23.63 0.73
CA ALA A 188 5.32 -24.17 1.97
C ALA A 188 3.79 -23.98 2.02
N VAL A 189 3.27 -22.82 1.57
CA VAL A 189 1.82 -22.59 1.45
C VAL A 189 1.19 -23.57 0.45
N ARG A 190 1.82 -23.78 -0.71
CA ARG A 190 1.35 -24.76 -1.70
C ARG A 190 1.36 -26.19 -1.13
N GLY A 191 2.45 -26.58 -0.44
CA GLY A 191 2.55 -27.90 0.22
C GLY A 191 1.44 -28.09 1.26
N PHE A 192 1.22 -27.10 2.11
CA PHE A 192 0.11 -27.10 3.07
C PHE A 192 -1.27 -27.25 2.40
N MET A 193 -1.53 -26.55 1.27
CA MET A 193 -2.76 -26.71 0.48
C MET A 193 -2.87 -28.13 -0.13
N GLY A 194 -1.74 -28.78 -0.38
CA GLY A 194 -1.63 -30.19 -0.79
C GLY A 194 -1.73 -31.17 0.37
N LEU A 195 -2.11 -30.74 1.59
CA LEU A 195 -2.24 -31.53 2.82
C LEU A 195 -0.89 -32.05 3.39
N ASP A 196 0.22 -31.42 3.02
CA ASP A 196 1.51 -31.66 3.66
C ASP A 196 1.66 -30.79 4.91
N PHE A 197 1.48 -31.39 6.07
CA PHE A 197 1.52 -30.72 7.36
C PHE A 197 2.94 -30.48 7.91
N SER A 198 3.99 -30.93 7.24
CA SER A 198 5.39 -30.71 7.66
C SER A 198 5.73 -29.21 7.69
N TYR A 199 5.10 -28.40 6.85
CA TYR A 199 5.28 -26.96 6.76
C TYR A 199 4.58 -26.14 7.84
N VAL A 200 3.62 -26.73 8.57
CA VAL A 200 2.77 -26.01 9.54
C VAL A 200 3.57 -25.26 10.59
N PRO A 201 4.60 -25.85 11.25
CA PRO A 201 5.36 -25.11 12.27
C PRO A 201 6.03 -23.86 11.70
N CYS A 202 6.68 -23.95 10.54
CA CYS A 202 7.32 -22.82 9.87
C CYS A 202 6.32 -21.72 9.48
N LEU A 203 5.18 -22.10 8.90
CA LEU A 203 4.12 -21.18 8.52
C LEU A 203 3.47 -20.50 9.74
N MET A 204 3.34 -21.19 10.85
CA MET A 204 2.84 -20.58 12.10
C MET A 204 3.79 -19.51 12.62
N PHE A 205 5.09 -19.78 12.71
CA PHE A 205 6.07 -18.77 13.14
C PHE A 205 6.08 -17.56 12.19
N PHE A 206 6.05 -17.79 10.89
CA PHE A 206 5.94 -16.72 9.90
C PHE A 206 4.64 -15.91 10.09
N GLY A 207 3.50 -16.59 10.23
CA GLY A 207 2.19 -15.96 10.45
C GLY A 207 2.13 -15.15 11.74
N PHE A 208 2.69 -15.67 12.85
CA PHE A 208 2.80 -14.90 14.10
C PHE A 208 3.70 -13.69 13.94
N GLY A 209 4.79 -13.79 13.17
CA GLY A 209 5.62 -12.65 12.82
C GLY A 209 4.83 -11.58 12.06
N VAL A 210 4.07 -11.98 11.04
CA VAL A 210 3.19 -11.10 10.27
C VAL A 210 2.16 -10.42 11.18
N LEU A 211 1.48 -11.15 12.06
CA LEU A 211 0.50 -10.58 12.97
C LEU A 211 1.13 -9.58 13.95
N THR A 212 2.27 -9.94 14.53
CA THR A 212 3.00 -9.07 15.48
C THR A 212 3.51 -7.81 14.79
N GLY A 213 4.08 -7.95 13.59
CA GLY A 213 4.54 -6.83 12.78
C GLY A 213 3.38 -5.89 12.41
N ALA A 214 2.24 -6.45 11.98
CA ALA A 214 1.06 -5.65 11.66
C ALA A 214 0.59 -4.82 12.86
N VAL A 215 0.52 -5.42 14.05
CA VAL A 215 0.07 -4.74 15.28
C VAL A 215 1.05 -3.65 15.71
N THR A 216 2.35 -3.95 15.75
CA THR A 216 3.38 -3.04 16.25
C THR A 216 3.58 -1.85 15.30
N VAL A 217 3.69 -2.11 14.01
CA VAL A 217 3.96 -1.09 13.00
C VAL A 217 2.77 -0.18 12.77
N VAL A 218 1.55 -0.73 12.69
CA VAL A 218 0.34 0.10 12.55
C VAL A 218 0.18 1.06 13.72
N LYS A 219 0.50 0.63 14.95
CA LYS A 219 0.53 1.51 16.12
C LYS A 219 1.56 2.63 15.93
N GLY A 220 2.78 2.28 15.49
CA GLY A 220 3.84 3.25 15.20
C GLY A 220 3.45 4.26 14.12
N ILE A 221 2.96 3.77 12.96
CA ILE A 221 2.52 4.64 11.86
C ILE A 221 1.40 5.58 12.31
N LYS A 222 0.42 5.08 13.07
CA LYS A 222 -0.66 5.91 13.59
C LYS A 222 -0.14 7.03 14.48
N VAL A 223 0.78 6.73 15.42
CA VAL A 223 1.42 7.74 16.27
C VAL A 223 2.18 8.76 15.43
N CYS A 224 2.91 8.31 14.41
CA CYS A 224 3.63 9.20 13.49
C CYS A 224 2.68 10.13 12.74
N LEU A 225 1.57 9.62 12.21
CA LEU A 225 0.57 10.43 11.50
C LEU A 225 -0.15 11.43 12.41
N GLU A 226 -0.40 11.09 13.69
CA GLU A 226 -1.09 11.96 14.63
C GLU A 226 -0.17 13.00 15.26
N LYS A 227 1.05 12.61 15.67
CA LYS A 227 1.97 13.48 16.43
C LYS A 227 3.06 14.15 15.57
N PHE A 228 3.48 13.48 14.48
CA PHE A 228 4.61 13.89 13.65
C PHE A 228 4.21 13.95 12.17
N ARG A 229 2.98 14.42 11.88
CA ARG A 229 2.42 14.43 10.52
C ARG A 229 3.35 15.06 9.47
N PRO A 230 3.96 16.25 9.68
CA PRO A 230 4.86 16.84 8.69
C PRO A 230 6.03 15.92 8.33
N GLN A 231 6.73 15.38 9.34
CA GLN A 231 7.88 14.50 9.14
C GLN A 231 7.46 13.21 8.41
N THR A 232 6.31 12.65 8.81
CA THR A 232 5.76 11.44 8.19
C THR A 232 5.39 11.67 6.73
N VAL A 233 4.76 12.79 6.40
CA VAL A 233 4.40 13.15 5.01
C VAL A 233 5.66 13.34 4.16
N TYR A 234 6.69 14.04 4.66
CA TYR A 234 7.97 14.16 3.96
C TYR A 234 8.63 12.79 3.73
N MET A 235 8.62 11.89 4.73
CA MET A 235 9.16 10.55 4.60
C MET A 235 8.40 9.73 3.55
N ILE A 236 7.06 9.80 3.56
CA ILE A 236 6.21 9.13 2.56
C ILE A 236 6.54 9.64 1.15
N LEU A 237 6.64 10.95 0.96
CA LEU A 237 7.06 11.51 -0.33
C LEU A 237 8.45 11.03 -0.75
N GLY A 238 9.39 10.98 0.20
CA GLY A 238 10.71 10.43 -0.05
C GLY A 238 10.65 8.98 -0.52
N MET A 239 9.84 8.15 0.15
CA MET A 239 9.64 6.75 -0.27
C MET A 239 8.98 6.66 -1.66
N MET A 240 8.04 7.55 -2.00
CA MET A 240 7.45 7.63 -3.34
C MET A 240 8.49 8.03 -4.40
N PHE A 241 9.39 8.98 -4.10
CA PHE A 241 10.52 9.28 -4.99
C PHE A 241 11.46 8.09 -5.15
N GLY A 242 11.78 7.39 -4.06
CA GLY A 242 12.57 6.15 -4.11
C GLY A 242 11.93 5.05 -4.94
N SER A 243 10.57 5.02 -5.00
CA SER A 243 9.83 4.03 -5.79
C SER A 243 10.07 4.15 -7.30
N PHE A 244 10.46 5.32 -7.82
CA PHE A 244 10.88 5.44 -9.23
C PHE A 244 12.05 4.51 -9.53
N TYR A 245 13.05 4.48 -8.65
CA TYR A 245 14.17 3.54 -8.80
C TYR A 245 13.72 2.09 -8.69
N ALA A 246 12.84 1.79 -7.72
CA ALA A 246 12.31 0.43 -7.55
C ALA A 246 11.52 -0.04 -8.78
N ILE A 247 10.73 0.82 -9.41
CA ILE A 247 9.97 0.51 -10.63
C ILE A 247 10.91 0.31 -11.84
N VAL A 248 11.97 1.13 -11.96
CA VAL A 248 12.99 0.95 -13.00
C VAL A 248 13.68 -0.41 -12.87
N GLN A 249 13.95 -0.86 -11.67
CA GLN A 249 14.55 -2.16 -11.38
C GLN A 249 13.54 -3.32 -11.38
N GLY A 250 12.24 -3.05 -11.35
CA GLY A 250 11.19 -4.06 -11.29
C GLY A 250 11.32 -5.18 -12.34
N PRO A 251 11.60 -4.90 -13.61
CA PRO A 251 11.80 -5.95 -14.63
C PRO A 251 12.89 -6.96 -14.31
N THR A 252 13.91 -6.59 -13.54
CA THR A 252 15.02 -7.50 -13.16
C THR A 252 14.61 -8.52 -12.08
N THR A 253 13.46 -8.34 -11.44
CA THR A 253 12.97 -9.19 -10.33
C THR A 253 11.91 -10.20 -10.77
N LEU A 254 11.61 -10.28 -12.07
CA LEU A 254 10.66 -11.27 -12.61
C LEU A 254 11.24 -12.69 -12.52
N GLU A 255 10.38 -13.72 -12.64
CA GLU A 255 10.82 -15.13 -12.73
C GLU A 255 11.79 -15.34 -13.89
N ILE A 256 11.51 -14.72 -15.05
CA ILE A 256 12.47 -14.57 -16.15
C ILE A 256 12.95 -13.13 -16.15
N PRO A 257 14.15 -12.84 -15.60
CA PRO A 257 14.64 -11.48 -15.46
C PRO A 257 14.78 -10.78 -16.83
N LYS A 258 14.28 -9.54 -16.90
CA LYS A 258 14.47 -8.66 -18.04
C LYS A 258 15.40 -7.52 -17.66
N ALA A 259 15.96 -6.83 -18.67
CA ALA A 259 16.78 -5.65 -18.42
C ALA A 259 16.02 -4.58 -17.60
N ALA A 260 16.72 -3.85 -16.75
CA ALA A 260 16.15 -2.69 -16.09
C ALA A 260 15.56 -1.72 -17.11
N MET A 261 14.51 -1.00 -16.72
CA MET A 261 13.88 -0.04 -17.62
C MET A 261 14.85 1.08 -17.98
N ASN A 262 14.91 1.43 -19.26
CA ASN A 262 15.75 2.50 -19.81
C ASN A 262 14.89 3.43 -20.71
N ILE A 263 15.52 4.43 -21.33
CA ILE A 263 14.83 5.42 -22.19
C ILE A 263 14.19 4.75 -23.41
N GLU A 264 14.81 3.69 -23.95
CA GLU A 264 14.33 3.03 -25.18
C GLU A 264 13.06 2.22 -24.95
N ASN A 265 12.94 1.59 -23.77
CA ASN A 265 11.78 0.75 -23.41
C ASN A 265 10.74 1.49 -22.55
N PHE A 266 11.01 2.76 -22.20
CA PHE A 266 10.05 3.60 -21.48
C PHE A 266 8.88 4.00 -22.39
N GLN A 267 7.64 3.72 -21.95
CA GLN A 267 6.42 3.97 -22.71
C GLN A 267 5.76 5.29 -22.29
N ILE A 268 6.07 6.38 -23.01
CA ILE A 268 5.58 7.72 -22.71
C ILE A 268 4.05 7.76 -22.64
N LEU A 269 3.34 7.12 -23.58
CA LEU A 269 1.88 7.10 -23.61
C LEU A 269 1.28 6.42 -22.38
N ALA A 270 1.88 5.34 -21.92
CA ALA A 270 1.46 4.66 -20.69
C ALA A 270 1.70 5.54 -19.46
N CYS A 271 2.83 6.23 -19.40
CA CYS A 271 3.11 7.19 -18.32
C CYS A 271 2.08 8.33 -18.30
N LEU A 272 1.78 8.94 -19.44
CA LEU A 272 0.76 9.97 -19.56
C LEU A 272 -0.63 9.46 -19.17
N ALA A 273 -0.97 8.23 -19.53
CA ALA A 273 -2.21 7.57 -19.09
C ALA A 273 -2.25 7.43 -17.57
N GLY A 274 -1.13 7.09 -16.92
CA GLY A 274 -1.02 7.04 -15.46
C GLY A 274 -1.29 8.39 -14.81
N VAL A 275 -0.69 9.47 -15.32
CA VAL A 275 -0.94 10.83 -14.85
C VAL A 275 -2.40 11.23 -15.06
N ALA A 276 -2.98 10.92 -16.22
CA ALA A 276 -4.37 11.23 -16.55
C ALA A 276 -5.37 10.49 -15.64
N LEU A 277 -5.08 9.23 -15.29
CA LEU A 277 -5.89 8.45 -14.33
C LEU A 277 -5.94 9.13 -12.97
N VAL A 278 -4.80 9.57 -12.44
CA VAL A 278 -4.75 10.28 -11.15
C VAL A 278 -5.50 11.61 -11.21
N ALA A 279 -5.30 12.39 -12.25
CA ALA A 279 -6.03 13.65 -12.47
C ALA A 279 -7.54 13.42 -12.56
N GLY A 280 -7.98 12.40 -13.29
CA GLY A 280 -9.39 12.00 -13.42
C GLY A 280 -10.00 11.60 -12.07
N MET A 281 -9.29 10.81 -11.26
CA MET A 281 -9.72 10.42 -9.91
C MET A 281 -9.88 11.65 -8.99
N GLN A 282 -8.96 12.61 -9.07
CA GLN A 282 -9.04 13.85 -8.31
C GLN A 282 -10.25 14.69 -8.69
N LEU A 283 -10.53 14.85 -10.00
CA LEU A 283 -11.71 15.55 -10.48
C LEU A 283 -13.02 14.93 -9.99
N ILE A 284 -13.10 13.58 -9.98
CA ILE A 284 -14.25 12.85 -9.44
C ILE A 284 -14.40 13.09 -7.92
N LYS A 285 -13.29 13.10 -7.18
CA LYS A 285 -13.25 13.37 -5.73
C LYS A 285 -13.75 14.77 -5.44
N GLU A 286 -13.26 15.79 -6.15
CA GLU A 286 -13.66 17.19 -5.99
C GLU A 286 -15.16 17.40 -6.33
N LYS A 287 -15.64 16.88 -7.47
CA LYS A 287 -17.06 16.91 -7.83
C LYS A 287 -17.95 16.27 -6.79
N SER A 288 -17.55 15.09 -6.27
CA SER A 288 -18.29 14.40 -5.22
C SER A 288 -18.34 15.19 -3.91
N ALA A 289 -17.25 15.86 -3.54
CA ALA A 289 -17.18 16.70 -2.34
C ALA A 289 -18.07 17.96 -2.47
N ILE A 290 -18.09 18.61 -3.62
CA ILE A 290 -18.96 19.75 -3.92
C ILE A 290 -20.43 19.33 -3.84
N SER A 291 -20.81 18.22 -4.47
CA SER A 291 -22.18 17.68 -4.42
C SER A 291 -22.64 17.39 -2.99
N GLN A 292 -21.78 16.80 -2.17
CA GLN A 292 -22.12 16.52 -0.76
C GLN A 292 -22.26 17.80 0.08
N ARG A 293 -21.43 18.81 -0.15
CA ARG A 293 -21.56 20.13 0.51
C ARG A 293 -22.88 20.80 0.13
N GLY A 294 -23.27 20.78 -1.14
CA GLY A 294 -24.56 21.31 -1.59
C GLY A 294 -25.77 20.61 -0.98
N LEU A 295 -25.73 19.26 -0.88
CA LEU A 295 -26.77 18.48 -0.22
C LEU A 295 -26.85 18.76 1.29
N LYS A 296 -25.71 18.96 1.95
CA LYS A 296 -25.66 19.29 3.38
C LYS A 296 -26.23 20.70 3.65
N GLN A 297 -25.91 21.68 2.81
CA GLN A 297 -26.47 23.03 2.89
C GLN A 297 -27.98 23.02 2.67
N LYS A 298 -28.49 22.30 1.66
CA LYS A 298 -29.93 22.16 1.43
C LYS A 298 -30.65 21.52 2.62
N ARG A 299 -30.05 20.50 3.26
CA ARG A 299 -30.64 19.87 4.46
C ARG A 299 -30.67 20.80 5.67
N ILE A 300 -29.65 21.65 5.83
CA ILE A 300 -29.63 22.64 6.91
C ILE A 300 -30.70 23.70 6.66
N ALA A 301 -30.82 24.25 5.45
CA ALA A 301 -31.83 25.23 5.09
C ALA A 301 -33.26 24.71 5.34
N VAL A 302 -33.58 23.49 4.88
CA VAL A 302 -34.89 22.86 5.13
C VAL A 302 -35.16 22.65 6.62
N ARG A 303 -34.13 22.36 7.42
CA ARG A 303 -34.28 22.16 8.87
C ARG A 303 -34.51 23.49 9.62
N THR A 304 -33.91 24.57 9.14
CA THR A 304 -34.09 25.94 9.66
C THR A 304 -35.47 26.46 9.32
N ASP A 305 -35.96 26.27 8.09
CA ASP A 305 -37.31 26.65 7.68
C ASP A 305 -38.38 25.93 8.50
N ARG A 306 -38.25 24.62 8.74
CA ARG A 306 -39.15 23.87 9.59
C ARG A 306 -39.21 24.39 11.06
N LYS A 307 -38.05 24.79 11.60
CA LYS A 307 -37.99 25.40 12.93
C LYS A 307 -38.72 26.74 12.99
N ASN A 308 -38.55 27.59 11.99
CA ASN A 308 -39.16 28.90 11.91
C ASN A 308 -40.69 28.80 11.76
N ILE A 309 -41.19 27.82 10.97
CA ILE A 309 -42.63 27.57 10.82
C ILE A 309 -43.25 27.10 12.15
N HIS A 310 -42.54 26.32 12.96
CA HIS A 310 -43.01 25.90 14.27
C HIS A 310 -43.01 27.03 15.34
N LEU A 311 -42.07 27.97 15.23
CA LEU A 311 -42.01 29.13 16.12
C LEU A 311 -43.10 30.16 15.82
N ASN A 312 -43.47 30.35 14.55
CA ASN A 312 -44.55 31.29 14.16
C ASN A 312 -45.98 30.75 14.35
N ARG A 313 -46.13 29.50 14.78
CA ARG A 313 -47.44 28.88 15.11
C ARG A 313 -47.76 28.83 16.63
N ARG A 314 -46.88 29.40 17.44
CA ARG A 314 -47.12 29.61 18.90
C ARG A 314 -47.29 31.10 19.15
#